data_20aa81b9f724b1fa1c6925a3008d2316
#
_entry.id   20aa81b9f724b1fa1c6925a3008d2316
#
_cell.length_a   1.000
_cell.length_b   1.000
_cell.length_c   1.000
_cell.angle_alpha   90.00
_cell.angle_beta   90.00
_cell.angle_gamma   90.00
#
_symmetry.space_group_name_H-M   'P 1'
#
loop_
_entity.id
_entity.type
_entity.pdbx_description
1 polymer ?
#
loop_
_entity_poly.entity_id
_entity_poly.type
_entity_poly.pdbx_seq_one_letter_code
_entity_poly.pdbx_strand_id
1 'polypeptide(L)'
;MPATPEHPTPTTTASTTTTPLTPTPILPTPAVRLDRVSKQYPAAGGAHAVRDVELDIAPGEFFSLLGPSGCGKTTLLRMIGGFSDPTAGSVLLDGQDVTGLPPNKRNVNTVFQSYALFDHLSLADNVAFGLKRKGVGRAEIRERVCGMLDLVQLGHLAHRKPPTLSGGQKQRVALARALVNRPQVLLLDEPLAALDLKLRRHMQVELKQIQREVGITFVFVTHDQDEALTMSDRLAVMNEGRVEQCGTPEDVYERPTSSFTASFMGTSNLVPGTYRSGRVVLDGGPELPVGHRPAVAEGSRVNLSIRPEKIWLSDLEPDMARAEGVVRETVYCGPTTTYLIELAPGVTVSVLEQNTVRSRREDRWSGGERVEIGWKPEHCLVLD
;
A
#
# COMPACT_ATOMS: atom_id res chain seq x y z
N MET A 1 -51.40 22.24 77.77
CA MET A 1 -51.16 21.75 76.38
C MET A 1 -49.92 22.42 75.87
N PRO A 2 -48.81 21.67 75.66
CA PRO A 2 -47.58 22.23 75.18
C PRO A 2 -47.51 22.12 73.62
N ALA A 3 -46.92 23.13 72.98
CA ALA A 3 -46.72 23.28 71.57
C ALA A 3 -45.70 22.31 71.04
N THR A 4 -45.97 21.79 69.83
CA THR A 4 -45.10 20.88 69.04
C THR A 4 -44.04 21.73 68.37
N PRO A 5 -42.76 21.27 68.33
CA PRO A 5 -41.71 21.94 67.62
C PRO A 5 -41.69 21.52 66.09
N GLU A 6 -41.58 22.53 65.25
CA GLU A 6 -41.41 22.37 63.81
C GLU A 6 -39.99 21.82 63.46
N HIS A 7 -39.95 20.82 62.59
CA HIS A 7 -38.72 20.29 62.02
C HIS A 7 -38.25 21.12 60.82
N PRO A 8 -36.95 21.47 60.69
CA PRO A 8 -36.43 22.15 59.52
C PRO A 8 -36.25 21.17 58.36
N THR A 9 -36.69 21.57 57.18
CA THR A 9 -36.54 20.91 55.88
C THR A 9 -35.06 20.93 55.46
N PRO A 10 -34.49 19.80 54.90
CA PRO A 10 -33.12 19.78 54.41
C PRO A 10 -33.01 20.48 53.04
N THR A 11 -32.17 21.48 52.95
CA THR A 11 -31.77 22.15 51.73
C THR A 11 -30.88 21.21 50.88
N THR A 12 -31.39 20.78 49.73
CA THR A 12 -30.63 19.97 48.76
C THR A 12 -29.64 20.86 48.03
N THR A 13 -28.36 20.77 48.38
CA THR A 13 -27.29 21.38 47.58
C THR A 13 -26.98 20.47 46.38
N ALA A 14 -27.30 20.94 45.17
CA ALA A 14 -26.94 20.30 43.93
C ALA A 14 -25.41 20.41 43.71
N SER A 15 -24.69 19.31 43.93
CA SER A 15 -23.28 19.19 43.53
C SER A 15 -23.18 19.05 42.01
N THR A 16 -22.72 20.09 41.34
CA THR A 16 -22.35 20.07 39.93
C THR A 16 -21.05 19.25 39.78
N THR A 17 -21.18 17.98 39.41
CA THR A 17 -20.03 17.14 39.09
C THR A 17 -19.55 17.52 37.69
N THR A 18 -18.49 18.31 37.63
CA THR A 18 -17.78 18.61 36.37
C THR A 18 -16.98 17.36 35.96
N THR A 19 -17.46 16.64 34.97
CA THR A 19 -16.73 15.52 34.36
C THR A 19 -15.47 16.10 33.71
N PRO A 20 -14.25 15.60 34.07
CA PRO A 20 -13.04 16.06 33.41
C PRO A 20 -13.09 15.64 31.93
N LEU A 21 -12.96 16.63 31.02
CA LEU A 21 -12.77 16.40 29.59
C LEU A 21 -11.49 15.59 29.43
N THR A 22 -11.62 14.34 28.99
CA THR A 22 -10.49 13.51 28.56
C THR A 22 -9.77 14.26 27.44
N PRO A 23 -8.46 14.56 27.54
CA PRO A 23 -7.75 15.26 26.48
C PRO A 23 -7.82 14.40 25.21
N THR A 24 -8.34 14.99 24.13
CA THR A 24 -8.30 14.38 22.81
C THR A 24 -6.83 14.03 22.49
N PRO A 25 -6.49 12.81 22.08
CA PRO A 25 -5.13 12.48 21.74
C PRO A 25 -4.65 13.40 20.63
N ILE A 26 -3.63 14.19 20.88
CA ILE A 26 -2.96 15.01 19.86
C ILE A 26 -2.28 14.02 18.92
N LEU A 27 -2.86 13.81 17.74
CA LEU A 27 -2.25 13.01 16.70
C LEU A 27 -0.92 13.69 16.30
N PRO A 28 0.17 12.92 16.17
CA PRO A 28 1.45 13.48 15.76
C PRO A 28 1.31 14.19 14.41
N THR A 29 1.99 15.31 14.24
CA THR A 29 2.03 16.03 12.96
C THR A 29 2.53 15.10 11.87
N PRO A 30 1.83 14.94 10.74
CA PRO A 30 2.28 14.10 9.64
C PRO A 30 3.64 14.56 9.10
N ALA A 31 4.51 13.61 8.75
CA ALA A 31 5.77 13.91 8.06
C ALA A 31 5.54 14.49 6.67
N VAL A 32 4.49 14.00 5.98
CA VAL A 32 4.00 14.56 4.71
C VAL A 32 2.49 14.69 4.80
N ARG A 33 1.97 15.88 4.47
CA ARG A 33 0.54 16.10 4.23
C ARG A 33 0.32 16.67 2.84
N LEU A 34 -0.57 16.07 2.11
CA LEU A 34 -1.11 16.56 0.85
C LEU A 34 -2.52 17.04 1.11
N ASP A 35 -2.77 18.35 0.90
CA ASP A 35 -4.09 18.95 1.11
C ASP A 35 -4.68 19.32 -0.26
N ARG A 36 -5.60 18.49 -0.75
CA ARG A 36 -6.33 18.63 -2.03
C ARG A 36 -5.43 18.93 -3.22
N VAL A 37 -4.31 18.20 -3.27
CA VAL A 37 -3.29 18.40 -4.30
C VAL A 37 -3.80 17.95 -5.65
N SER A 38 -3.70 18.85 -6.64
CA SER A 38 -4.03 18.56 -8.03
C SER A 38 -2.90 18.96 -8.96
N LYS A 39 -2.74 18.21 -10.07
CA LYS A 39 -1.78 18.53 -11.14
C LYS A 39 -2.39 18.34 -12.49
N GLN A 40 -2.38 19.41 -13.28
CA GLN A 40 -2.81 19.43 -14.68
C GLN A 40 -1.63 19.84 -15.56
N TYR A 41 -1.41 19.14 -16.65
CA TYR A 41 -0.40 19.49 -17.65
C TYR A 41 -1.06 20.09 -18.90
N PRO A 42 -0.85 21.40 -19.21
CA PRO A 42 -1.47 22.06 -20.35
C PRO A 42 -1.11 21.40 -21.69
N ALA A 43 0.16 20.96 -21.82
CA ALA A 43 0.65 20.31 -23.03
C ALA A 43 -0.03 18.96 -23.36
N ALA A 44 -0.67 18.32 -22.38
CA ALA A 44 -1.41 17.07 -22.56
C ALA A 44 -2.92 17.28 -22.75
N GLY A 45 -3.33 18.39 -23.39
CA GLY A 45 -4.75 18.70 -23.59
C GLY A 45 -5.52 19.01 -22.32
N GLY A 46 -4.83 19.43 -21.26
CA GLY A 46 -5.45 19.71 -19.96
C GLY A 46 -5.76 18.47 -19.11
N ALA A 47 -5.19 17.30 -19.43
CA ALA A 47 -5.38 16.09 -18.66
C ALA A 47 -4.86 16.25 -17.22
N HIS A 48 -5.68 15.82 -16.26
CA HIS A 48 -5.29 15.79 -14.85
C HIS A 48 -4.42 14.56 -14.60
N ALA A 49 -3.17 14.77 -14.22
CA ALA A 49 -2.27 13.71 -13.77
C ALA A 49 -2.51 13.34 -12.29
N VAL A 50 -2.96 14.32 -11.49
CA VAL A 50 -3.36 14.15 -10.08
C VAL A 50 -4.60 15.00 -9.85
N ARG A 51 -5.58 14.44 -9.11
CA ARG A 51 -6.90 15.07 -8.88
C ARG A 51 -7.25 15.03 -7.41
N ASP A 52 -7.25 16.17 -6.77
CA ASP A 52 -7.80 16.40 -5.42
C ASP A 52 -7.34 15.35 -4.39
N VAL A 53 -6.03 15.12 -4.33
CA VAL A 53 -5.45 14.11 -3.43
C VAL A 53 -5.28 14.69 -2.04
N GLU A 54 -5.94 14.06 -1.08
CA GLU A 54 -5.74 14.26 0.36
C GLU A 54 -5.03 13.03 0.94
N LEU A 55 -3.89 13.24 1.61
CA LEU A 55 -3.09 12.14 2.14
C LEU A 55 -2.20 12.62 3.28
N ASP A 56 -2.23 11.88 4.40
CA ASP A 56 -1.31 12.04 5.53
C ASP A 56 -0.41 10.82 5.65
N ILE A 57 0.90 11.06 5.74
CA ILE A 57 1.94 10.05 5.96
C ILE A 57 2.59 10.34 7.31
N ALA A 58 2.60 9.35 8.20
CA ALA A 58 3.09 9.51 9.55
C ALA A 58 4.64 9.58 9.62
N PRO A 59 5.21 10.19 10.68
CA PRO A 59 6.64 10.15 10.91
C PRO A 59 7.15 8.72 11.10
N GLY A 60 8.27 8.37 10.45
CA GLY A 60 8.89 7.04 10.52
C GLY A 60 8.14 5.93 9.79
N GLU A 61 7.09 6.27 9.03
CA GLU A 61 6.29 5.30 8.26
C GLU A 61 7.00 4.90 6.97
N PHE A 62 6.89 3.62 6.60
CA PHE A 62 7.16 3.14 5.25
C PHE A 62 5.85 3.17 4.46
N PHE A 63 5.65 4.20 3.67
CA PHE A 63 4.42 4.43 2.93
C PHE A 63 4.60 4.17 1.44
N SER A 64 3.71 3.38 0.84
CA SER A 64 3.76 3.09 -0.60
C SER A 64 2.65 3.76 -1.40
N LEU A 65 3.01 4.31 -2.56
CA LEU A 65 2.10 4.71 -3.62
C LEU A 65 2.09 3.62 -4.69
N LEU A 66 0.97 2.93 -4.82
CA LEU A 66 0.79 1.79 -5.71
C LEU A 66 -0.29 2.10 -6.76
N GLY A 67 -0.18 1.55 -7.96
CA GLY A 67 -1.19 1.73 -9.01
C GLY A 67 -0.63 1.48 -10.41
N PRO A 68 -1.47 1.41 -11.44
CA PRO A 68 -1.04 1.18 -12.82
C PRO A 68 -0.15 2.32 -13.35
N SER A 69 0.52 2.04 -14.48
CA SER A 69 1.31 3.06 -15.16
C SER A 69 0.44 4.26 -15.57
N GLY A 70 0.93 5.47 -15.36
CA GLY A 70 0.21 6.69 -15.72
C GLY A 70 -0.84 7.17 -14.71
N CYS A 71 -1.10 6.48 -13.60
CA CYS A 71 -2.10 6.90 -12.60
C CYS A 71 -1.67 8.09 -11.72
N GLY A 72 -0.46 8.65 -11.88
CA GLY A 72 -0.05 9.88 -11.19
C GLY A 72 0.97 9.70 -10.04
N LYS A 73 1.42 8.50 -9.68
CA LYS A 73 2.35 8.23 -8.57
C LYS A 73 3.65 9.06 -8.62
N THR A 74 4.39 8.94 -9.72
CA THR A 74 5.64 9.70 -9.92
C THR A 74 5.39 11.20 -9.95
N THR A 75 4.25 11.66 -10.47
CA THR A 75 3.86 13.08 -10.43
C THR A 75 3.67 13.54 -8.99
N LEU A 76 2.97 12.75 -8.17
CA LEU A 76 2.76 13.03 -6.76
C LEU A 76 4.09 13.05 -6.00
N LEU A 77 4.95 12.06 -6.21
CA LEU A 77 6.29 12.00 -5.64
C LEU A 77 7.13 13.24 -6.02
N ARG A 78 7.07 13.66 -7.28
CA ARG A 78 7.78 14.86 -7.76
C ARG A 78 7.25 16.15 -7.12
N MET A 79 5.95 16.23 -6.83
CA MET A 79 5.38 17.37 -6.11
C MET A 79 5.85 17.41 -4.64
N ILE A 80 5.93 16.26 -3.95
CA ILE A 80 6.52 16.17 -2.61
C ILE A 80 7.99 16.59 -2.64
N GLY A 81 8.75 16.13 -3.63
CA GLY A 81 10.17 16.44 -3.82
C GLY A 81 10.46 17.85 -4.30
N GLY A 82 9.46 18.63 -4.72
CA GLY A 82 9.64 19.99 -5.24
C GLY A 82 10.19 20.08 -6.66
N PHE A 83 10.12 18.98 -7.42
CA PHE A 83 10.48 18.93 -8.85
C PHE A 83 9.35 19.38 -9.77
N SER A 84 8.14 19.48 -9.24
CA SER A 84 6.95 19.96 -9.94
C SER A 84 6.02 20.62 -8.93
N ASP A 85 5.51 21.81 -9.24
CA ASP A 85 4.52 22.47 -8.39
C ASP A 85 3.12 21.91 -8.67
N PRO A 86 2.25 21.76 -7.66
CA PRO A 86 0.84 21.46 -7.86
C PRO A 86 0.15 22.62 -8.61
N THR A 87 -0.92 22.32 -9.34
CA THR A 87 -1.78 23.32 -9.96
C THR A 87 -2.78 23.89 -8.96
N ALA A 88 -3.15 23.09 -7.95
CA ALA A 88 -4.00 23.48 -6.82
C ALA A 88 -3.65 22.61 -5.60
N GLY A 89 -4.04 23.08 -4.42
CA GLY A 89 -3.75 22.43 -3.15
C GLY A 89 -2.35 22.75 -2.63
N SER A 90 -1.97 22.13 -1.52
CA SER A 90 -0.68 22.38 -0.86
C SER A 90 0.01 21.10 -0.40
N VAL A 91 1.35 21.18 -0.32
CA VAL A 91 2.24 20.12 0.18
C VAL A 91 2.89 20.62 1.47
N LEU A 92 2.67 19.90 2.56
CA LEU A 92 3.29 20.23 3.84
C LEU A 92 4.26 19.12 4.24
N LEU A 93 5.40 19.52 4.79
CA LEU A 93 6.40 18.65 5.41
C LEU A 93 6.54 19.05 6.87
N ASP A 94 6.28 18.11 7.78
CA ASP A 94 6.29 18.36 9.24
C ASP A 94 5.47 19.61 9.62
N GLY A 95 4.28 19.74 9.02
CA GLY A 95 3.37 20.87 9.22
C GLY A 95 3.76 22.18 8.53
N GLN A 96 4.91 22.27 7.86
CA GLN A 96 5.34 23.46 7.14
C GLN A 96 4.95 23.38 5.67
N ASP A 97 4.30 24.41 5.15
CA ASP A 97 3.98 24.50 3.71
C ASP A 97 5.26 24.71 2.90
N VAL A 98 5.53 23.74 2.00
CA VAL A 98 6.69 23.73 1.11
C VAL A 98 6.30 23.83 -0.37
N THR A 99 5.05 24.13 -0.68
CA THR A 99 4.45 24.02 -2.03
C THR A 99 5.29 24.74 -3.09
N GLY A 100 5.71 26.00 -2.85
CA GLY A 100 6.53 26.80 -3.78
C GLY A 100 8.04 26.68 -3.56
N LEU A 101 8.51 25.79 -2.68
CA LEU A 101 9.94 25.67 -2.40
C LEU A 101 10.61 24.71 -3.40
N PRO A 102 11.78 25.08 -3.97
CA PRO A 102 12.55 24.19 -4.83
C PRO A 102 13.15 23.00 -4.05
N PRO A 103 13.53 21.89 -4.74
CA PRO A 103 13.99 20.65 -4.09
C PRO A 103 15.13 20.83 -3.07
N ASN A 104 16.07 21.73 -3.35
CA ASN A 104 17.23 21.98 -2.49
C ASN A 104 16.91 22.73 -1.18
N LYS A 105 15.68 23.24 -1.04
CA LYS A 105 15.19 23.91 0.18
C LYS A 105 14.22 23.04 0.99
N ARG A 106 13.88 21.85 0.51
CA ARG A 106 13.04 20.88 1.22
C ARG A 106 13.91 19.88 1.97
N ASN A 107 13.49 19.49 3.17
CA ASN A 107 14.20 18.46 3.94
C ASN A 107 13.83 17.02 3.48
N VAL A 108 13.89 16.81 2.18
CA VAL A 108 13.65 15.51 1.53
C VAL A 108 14.83 15.15 0.64
N ASN A 109 15.06 13.86 0.44
CA ASN A 109 15.97 13.36 -0.59
C ASN A 109 15.24 12.35 -1.47
N THR A 110 15.68 12.24 -2.73
CA THR A 110 15.07 11.35 -3.72
C THR A 110 16.10 10.36 -4.27
N VAL A 111 15.72 9.09 -4.31
CA VAL A 111 16.38 8.04 -5.08
C VAL A 111 15.56 7.82 -6.34
N PHE A 112 16.15 8.13 -7.50
CA PHE A 112 15.51 7.96 -8.80
C PHE A 112 15.67 6.54 -9.32
N GLN A 113 14.81 6.11 -10.22
CA GLN A 113 14.84 4.81 -10.88
C GLN A 113 16.20 4.48 -11.54
N SER A 114 16.87 5.48 -12.12
CA SER A 114 18.20 5.33 -12.73
C SER A 114 19.36 5.41 -11.72
N TYR A 115 19.05 5.55 -10.40
CA TYR A 115 19.99 5.78 -9.31
C TYR A 115 20.76 7.10 -9.40
N ALA A 116 20.97 7.66 -10.58
CA ALA A 116 21.65 8.92 -10.87
C ALA A 116 23.02 9.06 -10.15
N LEU A 117 23.81 7.99 -10.11
CA LEU A 117 25.15 8.01 -9.52
C LEU A 117 26.13 8.79 -10.43
N PHE A 118 27.11 9.43 -9.81
CA PHE A 118 28.19 10.12 -10.51
C PHE A 118 29.27 9.11 -10.89
N ASP A 119 29.30 8.66 -12.14
CA ASP A 119 30.19 7.59 -12.64
C ASP A 119 31.69 7.91 -12.52
N HIS A 120 32.04 9.19 -12.55
CA HIS A 120 33.42 9.66 -12.41
C HIS A 120 33.92 9.71 -10.97
N LEU A 121 33.02 9.66 -9.97
CA LEU A 121 33.33 9.70 -8.53
C LEU A 121 33.42 8.30 -7.94
N SER A 122 34.23 8.12 -6.88
CA SER A 122 34.21 6.91 -6.04
C SER A 122 32.88 6.76 -5.30
N LEU A 123 32.61 5.58 -4.70
CA LEU A 123 31.42 5.39 -3.87
C LEU A 123 31.43 6.32 -2.66
N ALA A 124 32.61 6.44 -1.99
CA ALA A 124 32.75 7.37 -0.88
C ALA A 124 32.48 8.83 -1.30
N ASP A 125 32.95 9.27 -2.49
CA ASP A 125 32.71 10.61 -2.98
C ASP A 125 31.26 10.82 -3.42
N ASN A 126 30.59 9.81 -3.99
CA ASN A 126 29.16 9.86 -4.27
C ASN A 126 28.37 10.10 -2.99
N VAL A 127 28.62 9.34 -1.93
CA VAL A 127 27.96 9.50 -0.63
C VAL A 127 28.31 10.83 0.01
N ALA A 128 29.58 11.26 -0.04
CA ALA A 128 30.05 12.53 0.51
C ALA A 128 29.50 13.77 -0.19
N PHE A 129 28.99 13.66 -1.42
CA PHE A 129 28.68 14.79 -2.29
C PHE A 129 27.76 15.83 -1.63
N GLY A 130 26.64 15.38 -1.04
CA GLY A 130 25.68 16.26 -0.38
C GLY A 130 26.28 16.98 0.83
N LEU A 131 27.07 16.27 1.63
CA LEU A 131 27.73 16.84 2.81
C LEU A 131 28.77 17.90 2.42
N LYS A 132 29.56 17.63 1.36
CA LYS A 132 30.51 18.61 0.81
C LYS A 132 29.81 19.90 0.36
N ARG A 133 28.64 19.78 -0.30
CA ARG A 133 27.83 20.95 -0.75
C ARG A 133 27.25 21.75 0.41
N LYS A 134 26.95 21.08 1.54
CA LYS A 134 26.47 21.72 2.79
C LYS A 134 27.61 22.33 3.62
N GLY A 135 28.90 22.22 3.20
CA GLY A 135 30.03 22.74 3.93
C GLY A 135 30.41 22.01 5.20
N VAL A 136 29.99 20.73 5.35
CA VAL A 136 30.33 19.90 6.52
C VAL A 136 31.83 19.67 6.59
N GLY A 137 32.39 19.64 7.80
CA GLY A 137 33.81 19.43 8.05
C GLY A 137 34.33 18.06 7.58
N ARG A 138 35.62 18.03 7.13
CA ARG A 138 36.20 16.79 6.56
C ARG A 138 36.20 15.59 7.48
N ALA A 139 36.40 15.77 8.79
CA ALA A 139 36.40 14.70 9.79
C ALA A 139 34.99 14.09 9.90
N GLU A 140 33.97 14.91 10.02
CA GLU A 140 32.56 14.51 10.10
C GLU A 140 32.09 13.84 8.80
N ILE A 141 32.51 14.36 7.62
CA ILE A 141 32.21 13.70 6.34
C ILE A 141 32.76 12.28 6.33
N ARG A 142 34.02 12.08 6.74
CA ARG A 142 34.65 10.75 6.77
C ARG A 142 33.88 9.78 7.67
N GLU A 143 33.55 10.22 8.86
CA GLU A 143 32.80 9.41 9.84
C GLU A 143 31.43 9.01 9.31
N ARG A 144 30.62 9.99 8.85
CA ARG A 144 29.28 9.75 8.32
C ARG A 144 29.27 8.85 7.08
N VAL A 145 30.23 9.07 6.14
CA VAL A 145 30.35 8.28 4.92
C VAL A 145 30.75 6.84 5.24
N CYS A 146 31.70 6.64 6.16
CA CYS A 146 32.09 5.29 6.59
C CYS A 146 30.90 4.56 7.20
N GLY A 147 30.24 5.13 8.22
CA GLY A 147 29.07 4.51 8.84
C GLY A 147 27.93 4.24 7.87
N MET A 148 27.70 5.14 6.89
CA MET A 148 26.66 4.95 5.90
C MET A 148 26.98 3.84 4.88
N LEU A 149 28.26 3.71 4.46
CA LEU A 149 28.71 2.62 3.59
C LEU A 149 28.70 1.28 4.33
N ASP A 150 28.99 1.26 5.64
CA ASP A 150 28.91 0.06 6.47
C ASP A 150 27.45 -0.38 6.66
N LEU A 151 26.52 0.57 6.89
CA LEU A 151 25.07 0.30 6.96
C LEU A 151 24.55 -0.43 5.71
N VAL A 152 25.02 -0.02 4.52
CA VAL A 152 24.63 -0.68 3.25
C VAL A 152 25.59 -1.79 2.83
N GLN A 153 26.49 -2.24 3.71
CA GLN A 153 27.45 -3.35 3.51
C GLN A 153 28.42 -3.15 2.34
N LEU A 154 28.76 -1.90 2.03
CA LEU A 154 29.67 -1.54 0.91
C LEU A 154 30.96 -0.83 1.36
N GLY A 155 31.31 -0.82 2.65
CA GLY A 155 32.52 -0.19 3.17
C GLY A 155 33.80 -0.67 2.47
N HIS A 156 33.90 -1.99 2.18
CA HIS A 156 35.04 -2.59 1.47
C HIS A 156 35.17 -2.15 0.00
N LEU A 157 34.13 -1.54 -0.59
CA LEU A 157 34.11 -1.04 -1.98
C LEU A 157 34.20 0.49 -2.07
N ALA A 158 34.45 1.21 -0.97
CA ALA A 158 34.41 2.67 -0.86
C ALA A 158 35.19 3.40 -1.99
N HIS A 159 36.29 2.83 -2.45
CA HIS A 159 37.16 3.43 -3.49
C HIS A 159 36.75 3.05 -4.94
N ARG A 160 35.83 2.10 -5.12
CA ARG A 160 35.37 1.72 -6.46
C ARG A 160 34.49 2.80 -7.08
N LYS A 161 34.28 2.69 -8.41
CA LYS A 161 33.37 3.59 -9.16
C LYS A 161 32.09 2.86 -9.59
N PRO A 162 30.95 3.56 -9.73
CA PRO A 162 29.65 2.98 -10.06
C PRO A 162 29.61 2.03 -11.29
N PRO A 163 30.34 2.27 -12.40
CA PRO A 163 30.31 1.36 -13.55
C PRO A 163 30.76 -0.07 -13.26
N THR A 164 31.53 -0.28 -12.18
CA THR A 164 32.04 -1.62 -11.78
C THR A 164 31.10 -2.40 -10.87
N LEU A 165 29.92 -1.84 -10.56
CA LEU A 165 28.98 -2.39 -9.59
C LEU A 165 27.80 -3.12 -10.24
N SER A 166 27.26 -4.11 -9.54
CA SER A 166 25.96 -4.70 -9.87
C SER A 166 24.81 -3.71 -9.64
N GLY A 167 23.63 -3.99 -10.22
CA GLY A 167 22.43 -3.16 -10.03
C GLY A 167 22.08 -2.95 -8.56
N GLY A 168 22.05 -4.01 -7.75
CA GLY A 168 21.78 -3.91 -6.31
C GLY A 168 22.84 -3.10 -5.55
N GLN A 169 24.12 -3.23 -5.91
CA GLN A 169 25.17 -2.39 -5.32
C GLN A 169 25.01 -0.90 -5.68
N LYS A 170 24.66 -0.60 -6.93
CA LYS A 170 24.35 0.80 -7.34
C LYS A 170 23.19 1.37 -6.54
N GLN A 171 22.13 0.59 -6.34
CA GLN A 171 20.98 0.98 -5.53
C GLN A 171 21.39 1.30 -4.09
N ARG A 172 22.16 0.42 -3.43
CA ARG A 172 22.65 0.62 -2.06
C ARG A 172 23.49 1.91 -1.94
N VAL A 173 24.33 2.21 -2.91
CA VAL A 173 25.10 3.48 -2.93
C VAL A 173 24.18 4.69 -3.08
N ALA A 174 23.17 4.62 -3.96
CA ALA A 174 22.20 5.71 -4.12
C ALA A 174 21.42 5.95 -2.83
N LEU A 175 21.02 4.87 -2.14
CA LEU A 175 20.37 4.93 -0.84
C LEU A 175 21.29 5.57 0.21
N ALA A 176 22.54 5.11 0.32
CA ALA A 176 23.54 5.68 1.23
C ALA A 176 23.76 7.18 0.97
N ARG A 177 23.86 7.60 -0.30
CA ARG A 177 23.99 9.01 -0.70
C ARG A 177 22.78 9.85 -0.28
N ALA A 178 21.59 9.28 -0.35
CA ALA A 178 20.38 9.97 0.06
C ALA A 178 20.28 10.09 1.60
N LEU A 179 20.58 9.00 2.33
CA LEU A 179 20.44 8.90 3.77
C LEU A 179 21.51 9.68 4.56
N VAL A 180 22.74 9.81 4.04
CA VAL A 180 23.84 10.48 4.73
C VAL A 180 23.52 11.94 5.09
N ASN A 181 22.60 12.56 4.35
CA ASN A 181 22.12 13.93 4.60
C ASN A 181 21.10 14.03 5.73
N ARG A 182 20.65 12.89 6.31
CA ARG A 182 19.63 12.80 7.34
C ARG A 182 18.35 13.56 6.98
N PRO A 183 17.69 13.23 5.85
CA PRO A 183 16.42 13.86 5.48
C PRO A 183 15.31 13.42 6.43
N GLN A 184 14.24 14.22 6.56
CA GLN A 184 13.01 13.82 7.25
C GLN A 184 12.25 12.77 6.46
N VAL A 185 12.23 12.91 5.13
CA VAL A 185 11.52 12.02 4.22
C VAL A 185 12.45 11.58 3.10
N LEU A 186 12.50 10.27 2.85
CA LEU A 186 13.17 9.68 1.70
C LEU A 186 12.13 9.29 0.65
N LEU A 187 12.27 9.83 -0.55
CA LEU A 187 11.42 9.55 -1.70
C LEU A 187 12.11 8.51 -2.60
N LEU A 188 11.41 7.43 -2.95
CA LEU A 188 11.93 6.31 -3.73
C LEU A 188 11.05 6.12 -4.98
N ASP A 189 11.57 6.44 -6.17
CA ASP A 189 10.85 6.34 -7.44
C ASP A 189 11.22 5.03 -8.16
N GLU A 190 10.41 3.99 -7.99
CA GLU A 190 10.59 2.63 -8.55
C GLU A 190 12.02 2.07 -8.40
N PRO A 191 12.61 2.08 -7.18
CA PRO A 191 14.04 1.78 -7.03
C PRO A 191 14.39 0.32 -7.28
N LEU A 192 13.41 -0.61 -7.29
CA LEU A 192 13.61 -2.05 -7.48
C LEU A 192 13.30 -2.53 -8.90
N ALA A 193 12.76 -1.67 -9.77
CA ALA A 193 12.24 -2.07 -11.08
C ALA A 193 13.29 -2.71 -12.02
N ALA A 194 14.58 -2.30 -11.89
CA ALA A 194 15.67 -2.78 -12.73
C ALA A 194 16.34 -4.09 -12.24
N LEU A 195 15.84 -4.69 -11.14
CA LEU A 195 16.44 -5.87 -10.53
C LEU A 195 15.73 -7.16 -10.94
N ASP A 196 16.49 -8.25 -11.03
CA ASP A 196 15.92 -9.60 -11.16
C ASP A 196 15.12 -10.00 -9.91
N LEU A 197 14.22 -10.99 -10.04
CA LEU A 197 13.29 -11.39 -8.98
C LEU A 197 13.98 -11.77 -7.66
N LYS A 198 15.10 -12.52 -7.73
CA LYS A 198 15.80 -12.99 -6.53
C LYS A 198 16.47 -11.82 -5.80
N LEU A 199 17.14 -10.96 -6.53
CA LEU A 199 17.79 -9.77 -5.99
C LEU A 199 16.75 -8.78 -5.47
N ARG A 200 15.62 -8.60 -6.16
CA ARG A 200 14.52 -7.76 -5.75
C ARG A 200 13.98 -8.16 -4.38
N ARG A 201 13.64 -9.44 -4.17
CA ARG A 201 13.18 -9.97 -2.86
C ARG A 201 14.20 -9.73 -1.74
N HIS A 202 15.48 -9.91 -2.03
CA HIS A 202 16.53 -9.62 -1.04
C HIS A 202 16.57 -8.12 -0.69
N MET A 203 16.51 -7.26 -1.70
CA MET A 203 16.53 -5.80 -1.51
C MET A 203 15.29 -5.25 -0.78
N GLN A 204 14.12 -5.88 -0.93
CA GLN A 204 12.90 -5.53 -0.16
C GLN A 204 13.16 -5.67 1.35
N VAL A 205 13.70 -6.82 1.76
CA VAL A 205 14.02 -7.08 3.18
C VAL A 205 15.05 -6.08 3.70
N GLU A 206 16.12 -5.83 2.93
CA GLU A 206 17.16 -4.87 3.31
C GLU A 206 16.63 -3.44 3.42
N LEU A 207 15.80 -2.97 2.47
CA LEU A 207 15.22 -1.64 2.51
C LEU A 207 14.36 -1.42 3.76
N LYS A 208 13.54 -2.43 4.12
CA LYS A 208 12.71 -2.36 5.33
C LYS A 208 13.58 -2.36 6.60
N GLN A 209 14.67 -3.15 6.62
CA GLN A 209 15.60 -3.16 7.73
C GLN A 209 16.32 -1.80 7.88
N ILE A 210 16.85 -1.25 6.79
CA ILE A 210 17.51 0.07 6.78
C ILE A 210 16.53 1.16 7.26
N GLN A 211 15.28 1.15 6.77
CA GLN A 211 14.26 2.12 7.18
C GLN A 211 14.01 2.06 8.70
N ARG A 212 13.88 0.86 9.28
CA ARG A 212 13.72 0.67 10.73
C ARG A 212 14.92 1.17 11.51
N GLU A 213 16.14 0.93 11.02
CA GLU A 213 17.37 1.33 11.69
C GLU A 213 17.58 2.85 11.67
N VAL A 214 17.26 3.50 10.55
CA VAL A 214 17.39 4.98 10.42
C VAL A 214 16.20 5.73 11.02
N GLY A 215 15.02 5.10 11.13
CA GLY A 215 13.82 5.67 11.76
C GLY A 215 13.18 6.86 11.03
N ILE A 216 13.48 7.09 9.74
CA ILE A 216 12.90 8.19 8.94
C ILE A 216 11.71 7.70 8.09
N THR A 217 10.91 8.64 7.61
CA THR A 217 9.77 8.34 6.73
C THR A 217 10.23 8.00 5.32
N PHE A 218 9.74 6.88 4.77
CA PHE A 218 9.96 6.49 3.38
C PHE A 218 8.66 6.63 2.59
N VAL A 219 8.72 7.29 1.44
CA VAL A 219 7.63 7.31 0.45
C VAL A 219 8.12 6.57 -0.79
N PHE A 220 7.54 5.41 -1.02
CA PHE A 220 7.96 4.44 -2.02
C PHE A 220 6.94 4.35 -3.15
N VAL A 221 7.37 4.57 -4.38
CA VAL A 221 6.53 4.39 -5.57
C VAL A 221 6.85 3.04 -6.20
N THR A 222 5.83 2.26 -6.47
CA THR A 222 5.93 1.00 -7.20
C THR A 222 4.68 0.73 -8.03
N HIS A 223 4.79 -0.16 -8.99
CA HIS A 223 3.67 -0.80 -9.69
C HIS A 223 3.57 -2.29 -9.34
N ASP A 224 4.49 -2.80 -8.51
CA ASP A 224 4.54 -4.19 -8.05
C ASP A 224 3.77 -4.31 -6.71
N GLN A 225 2.74 -5.18 -6.72
CA GLN A 225 1.86 -5.38 -5.57
C GLN A 225 2.59 -6.10 -4.43
N ASP A 226 3.45 -7.07 -4.75
CA ASP A 226 4.21 -7.83 -3.77
C ASP A 226 5.16 -6.90 -2.99
N GLU A 227 5.77 -5.92 -3.67
CA GLU A 227 6.60 -4.90 -3.03
C GLU A 227 5.80 -4.08 -2.02
N ALA A 228 4.64 -3.56 -2.45
CA ALA A 228 3.80 -2.74 -1.60
C ALA A 228 3.25 -3.52 -0.40
N LEU A 229 2.77 -4.75 -0.60
CA LEU A 229 2.24 -5.60 0.47
C LEU A 229 3.30 -6.01 1.49
N THR A 230 4.54 -6.28 1.02
CA THR A 230 5.61 -6.81 1.89
C THR A 230 6.30 -5.73 2.73
N MET A 231 6.46 -4.53 2.18
CA MET A 231 7.31 -3.51 2.81
C MET A 231 6.55 -2.41 3.54
N SER A 232 5.30 -2.13 3.16
CA SER A 232 4.58 -0.96 3.65
C SER A 232 4.02 -1.15 5.06
N ASP A 233 3.99 -0.08 5.83
CA ASP A 233 3.16 0.02 7.03
C ASP A 233 1.74 0.45 6.63
N ARG A 234 1.62 1.36 5.65
CA ARG A 234 0.40 1.70 4.92
C ARG A 234 0.71 1.93 3.45
N LEU A 235 -0.29 1.75 2.62
CA LEU A 235 -0.20 2.03 1.19
C LEU A 235 -1.45 2.76 0.68
N ALA A 236 -1.28 3.52 -0.39
CA ALA A 236 -2.36 4.12 -1.16
C ALA A 236 -2.42 3.51 -2.56
N VAL A 237 -3.56 2.95 -2.92
CA VAL A 237 -3.85 2.51 -4.30
C VAL A 237 -4.32 3.72 -5.09
N MET A 238 -3.63 4.03 -6.17
CA MET A 238 -3.94 5.17 -7.05
C MET A 238 -4.51 4.69 -8.38
N ASN A 239 -5.54 5.38 -8.82
CA ASN A 239 -6.15 5.19 -10.13
C ASN A 239 -6.57 6.54 -10.72
N GLU A 240 -6.33 6.77 -12.02
CA GLU A 240 -6.75 7.97 -12.76
C GLU A 240 -6.48 9.31 -12.04
N GLY A 241 -5.36 9.39 -11.33
CA GLY A 241 -4.93 10.58 -10.59
C GLY A 241 -5.56 10.75 -9.21
N ARG A 242 -6.33 9.79 -8.70
CA ARG A 242 -6.97 9.78 -7.38
C ARG A 242 -6.41 8.68 -6.49
N VAL A 243 -6.60 8.83 -5.19
CA VAL A 243 -6.42 7.75 -4.22
C VAL A 243 -7.75 7.00 -4.12
N GLU A 244 -7.78 5.75 -4.57
CA GLU A 244 -8.95 4.87 -4.50
C GLU A 244 -9.15 4.35 -3.06
N GLN A 245 -8.05 3.88 -2.46
CA GLN A 245 -8.05 3.37 -1.11
C GLN A 245 -6.69 3.60 -0.46
N CYS A 246 -6.69 3.91 0.83
CA CYS A 246 -5.49 4.01 1.66
C CYS A 246 -5.71 3.23 2.97
N GLY A 247 -4.76 2.37 3.33
CA GLY A 247 -4.86 1.54 4.52
C GLY A 247 -3.60 0.70 4.75
N THR A 248 -3.66 -0.20 5.73
CA THR A 248 -2.62 -1.23 5.89
C THR A 248 -2.65 -2.20 4.70
N PRO A 249 -1.55 -2.92 4.41
CA PRO A 249 -1.54 -3.96 3.38
C PRO A 249 -2.69 -4.95 3.52
N GLU A 250 -2.96 -5.39 4.74
CA GLU A 250 -4.05 -6.31 5.05
C GLU A 250 -5.42 -5.70 4.75
N ASP A 251 -5.67 -4.43 5.17
CA ASP A 251 -6.95 -3.75 4.89
C ASP A 251 -7.22 -3.63 3.39
N VAL A 252 -6.20 -3.23 2.62
CA VAL A 252 -6.36 -3.02 1.17
C VAL A 252 -6.56 -4.33 0.42
N TYR A 253 -5.90 -5.42 0.87
CA TYR A 253 -6.02 -6.74 0.26
C TYR A 253 -7.31 -7.46 0.64
N GLU A 254 -7.61 -7.55 1.95
CA GLU A 254 -8.72 -8.33 2.48
C GLU A 254 -10.06 -7.57 2.44
N ARG A 255 -10.02 -6.23 2.47
CA ARG A 255 -11.19 -5.34 2.53
C ARG A 255 -11.14 -4.25 1.47
N PRO A 256 -11.03 -4.62 0.17
CA PRO A 256 -11.07 -3.64 -0.90
C PRO A 256 -12.40 -2.86 -0.89
N THR A 257 -12.32 -1.56 -1.13
CA THR A 257 -13.50 -0.67 -1.13
C THR A 257 -14.13 -0.49 -2.51
N SER A 258 -13.45 -0.93 -3.57
CA SER A 258 -13.95 -0.85 -4.94
C SER A 258 -13.56 -2.08 -5.75
N SER A 259 -14.31 -2.35 -6.83
CA SER A 259 -13.99 -3.39 -7.79
C SER A 259 -12.61 -3.19 -8.43
N PHE A 260 -12.19 -1.91 -8.60
CA PHE A 260 -10.84 -1.60 -9.08
C PHE A 260 -9.78 -2.10 -8.08
N THR A 261 -9.90 -1.73 -6.80
CA THR A 261 -8.93 -2.17 -5.78
C THR A 261 -8.90 -3.69 -5.68
N ALA A 262 -10.06 -4.36 -5.67
CA ALA A 262 -10.15 -5.82 -5.60
C ALA A 262 -9.43 -6.52 -6.76
N SER A 263 -9.60 -6.02 -7.99
CA SER A 263 -8.96 -6.58 -9.19
C SER A 263 -7.50 -6.20 -9.34
N PHE A 264 -7.13 -5.00 -8.87
CA PHE A 264 -5.76 -4.51 -8.96
C PHE A 264 -4.87 -5.16 -7.89
N MET A 265 -5.38 -5.42 -6.68
CA MET A 265 -4.63 -6.04 -5.58
C MET A 265 -4.71 -7.57 -5.63
N GLY A 266 -3.92 -8.19 -6.49
CA GLY A 266 -3.95 -9.64 -6.72
C GLY A 266 -5.10 -10.09 -7.62
N THR A 267 -5.31 -11.40 -7.67
CA THR A 267 -6.43 -11.98 -8.42
C THR A 267 -7.69 -11.97 -7.56
N SER A 268 -8.83 -11.57 -8.13
CA SER A 268 -10.13 -11.67 -7.49
C SER A 268 -11.17 -12.16 -8.49
N ASN A 269 -12.06 -13.04 -8.04
CA ASN A 269 -13.27 -13.37 -8.78
C ASN A 269 -14.25 -12.21 -8.63
N LEU A 270 -14.45 -11.43 -9.69
CA LEU A 270 -15.45 -10.37 -9.74
C LEU A 270 -16.63 -10.87 -10.58
N VAL A 271 -17.73 -11.17 -9.93
CA VAL A 271 -18.91 -11.72 -10.59
C VAL A 271 -20.07 -10.75 -10.48
N PRO A 272 -20.60 -10.25 -11.61
CA PRO A 272 -21.71 -9.31 -11.58
C PRO A 272 -23.01 -9.96 -11.15
N GLY A 273 -23.82 -9.22 -10.40
CA GLY A 273 -25.11 -9.70 -9.90
C GLY A 273 -25.98 -8.59 -9.37
N THR A 274 -27.10 -8.97 -8.77
CA THR A 274 -28.05 -8.05 -8.13
C THR A 274 -28.18 -8.39 -6.65
N TYR A 275 -27.97 -7.40 -5.77
CA TYR A 275 -28.11 -7.57 -4.34
C TYR A 275 -29.59 -7.68 -3.94
N ARG A 276 -29.96 -8.75 -3.20
CA ARG A 276 -31.30 -8.98 -2.69
C ARG A 276 -31.25 -9.69 -1.33
N SER A 277 -31.80 -9.06 -0.31
CA SER A 277 -32.05 -9.66 1.01
C SER A 277 -30.85 -10.41 1.61
N GLY A 278 -29.64 -9.82 1.55
CA GLY A 278 -28.42 -10.44 2.10
C GLY A 278 -27.79 -11.51 1.19
N ARG A 279 -28.19 -11.57 -0.07
CA ARG A 279 -27.66 -12.46 -1.10
C ARG A 279 -27.33 -11.66 -2.37
N VAL A 280 -26.48 -12.19 -3.20
CA VAL A 280 -26.28 -11.68 -4.56
C VAL A 280 -26.78 -12.74 -5.54
N VAL A 281 -27.75 -12.35 -6.36
CA VAL A 281 -28.23 -13.16 -7.46
C VAL A 281 -27.32 -12.91 -8.65
N LEU A 282 -26.49 -13.89 -9.00
CA LEU A 282 -25.57 -13.78 -10.12
C LEU A 282 -26.31 -13.73 -11.46
N ASP A 283 -25.77 -13.04 -12.44
CA ASP A 283 -26.39 -12.96 -13.78
C ASP A 283 -26.40 -14.32 -14.47
N GLY A 284 -27.59 -14.92 -14.55
CA GLY A 284 -27.77 -16.26 -15.12
C GLY A 284 -27.21 -17.39 -14.23
N GLY A 285 -26.86 -17.11 -12.97
CA GLY A 285 -26.24 -18.03 -12.03
C GLY A 285 -27.03 -18.21 -10.73
N PRO A 286 -26.39 -18.88 -9.73
CA PRO A 286 -26.99 -19.12 -8.43
C PRO A 286 -27.09 -17.85 -7.59
N GLU A 287 -27.87 -17.94 -6.51
CA GLU A 287 -27.90 -16.95 -5.44
C GLU A 287 -26.85 -17.28 -4.39
N LEU A 288 -25.91 -16.37 -4.15
CA LEU A 288 -24.81 -16.57 -3.22
C LEU A 288 -25.01 -15.70 -1.97
N PRO A 289 -24.88 -16.28 -0.75
CA PRO A 289 -24.98 -15.52 0.50
C PRO A 289 -23.74 -14.64 0.67
N VAL A 290 -23.94 -13.45 1.23
CA VAL A 290 -22.84 -12.52 1.57
C VAL A 290 -22.76 -12.34 3.08
N GLY A 291 -21.55 -12.38 3.64
CA GLY A 291 -21.34 -12.34 5.08
C GLY A 291 -21.53 -10.97 5.71
N HIS A 292 -21.35 -9.92 4.94
CA HIS A 292 -21.51 -8.54 5.40
C HIS A 292 -22.69 -7.88 4.69
N ARG A 293 -23.54 -7.18 5.45
CA ARG A 293 -24.61 -6.36 4.87
C ARG A 293 -23.98 -5.09 4.27
N PRO A 294 -23.85 -4.99 2.94
CA PRO A 294 -23.27 -3.79 2.34
C PRO A 294 -24.22 -2.60 2.56
N ALA A 295 -23.68 -1.40 2.58
CA ALA A 295 -24.44 -0.15 2.52
C ALA A 295 -25.03 0.09 1.11
N VAL A 296 -25.53 -0.98 0.47
CA VAL A 296 -26.05 -0.99 -0.89
C VAL A 296 -27.56 -1.15 -0.85
N ALA A 297 -28.28 -0.41 -1.68
CA ALA A 297 -29.73 -0.47 -1.75
C ALA A 297 -30.21 -1.82 -2.31
N GLU A 298 -31.35 -2.29 -1.83
CA GLU A 298 -32.02 -3.48 -2.35
C GLU A 298 -32.27 -3.35 -3.86
N GLY A 299 -31.91 -4.37 -4.63
CA GLY A 299 -32.04 -4.38 -6.08
C GLY A 299 -30.91 -3.71 -6.85
N SER A 300 -29.87 -3.20 -6.17
CA SER A 300 -28.72 -2.60 -6.84
C SER A 300 -27.89 -3.62 -7.61
N ARG A 301 -27.33 -3.20 -8.74
CA ARG A 301 -26.27 -3.93 -9.44
C ARG A 301 -24.99 -3.83 -8.65
N VAL A 302 -24.30 -4.95 -8.45
CA VAL A 302 -23.08 -5.06 -7.68
C VAL A 302 -22.13 -6.07 -8.30
N ASN A 303 -20.87 -6.00 -7.92
CA ASN A 303 -19.90 -7.07 -8.17
C ASN A 303 -19.66 -7.86 -6.89
N LEU A 304 -19.82 -9.16 -6.96
CA LEU A 304 -19.43 -10.07 -5.92
C LEU A 304 -17.94 -10.36 -6.05
N SER A 305 -17.17 -10.09 -5.02
CA SER A 305 -15.72 -10.31 -4.99
C SER A 305 -15.36 -11.42 -4.02
N ILE A 306 -14.68 -12.46 -4.53
CA ILE A 306 -14.13 -13.55 -3.71
C ILE A 306 -12.72 -13.86 -4.21
N ARG A 307 -11.76 -13.94 -3.29
CA ARG A 307 -10.38 -14.32 -3.63
C ARG A 307 -10.31 -15.81 -4.00
N PRO A 308 -9.56 -16.20 -5.05
CA PRO A 308 -9.42 -17.60 -5.45
C PRO A 308 -8.93 -18.54 -4.34
N GLU A 309 -8.02 -18.08 -3.48
CA GLU A 309 -7.47 -18.80 -2.33
C GLU A 309 -8.42 -18.91 -1.13
N LYS A 310 -9.58 -18.24 -1.19
CA LYS A 310 -10.65 -18.30 -0.18
C LYS A 310 -11.80 -19.21 -0.60
N ILE A 311 -11.64 -19.93 -1.71
CA ILE A 311 -12.60 -20.89 -2.21
C ILE A 311 -11.99 -22.29 -2.10
N TRP A 312 -12.74 -23.23 -1.53
CA TRP A 312 -12.34 -24.63 -1.33
C TRP A 312 -13.08 -25.55 -2.30
N LEU A 313 -12.36 -26.61 -2.75
CA LEU A 313 -12.91 -27.69 -3.60
C LEU A 313 -13.16 -28.99 -2.82
N SER A 314 -12.63 -29.12 -1.62
CA SER A 314 -12.74 -30.27 -0.74
C SER A 314 -12.81 -29.81 0.71
N ASP A 315 -13.17 -30.73 1.61
CA ASP A 315 -13.22 -30.47 3.05
C ASP A 315 -14.13 -29.27 3.42
N LEU A 316 -15.31 -29.19 2.77
CA LEU A 316 -16.27 -28.12 2.97
C LEU A 316 -16.92 -28.20 4.35
N GLU A 317 -16.73 -27.20 5.18
CA GLU A 317 -17.33 -27.08 6.52
C GLU A 317 -18.82 -26.76 6.42
N PRO A 318 -19.64 -27.13 7.43
CA PRO A 318 -21.10 -26.95 7.41
C PRO A 318 -21.57 -25.49 7.31
N ASP A 319 -20.78 -24.54 7.78
CA ASP A 319 -21.05 -23.09 7.80
C ASP A 319 -20.64 -22.36 6.51
N MET A 320 -20.02 -23.09 5.57
CA MET A 320 -19.66 -22.53 4.27
C MET A 320 -20.86 -22.34 3.36
N ALA A 321 -20.86 -21.24 2.63
CA ALA A 321 -21.67 -21.05 1.43
C ALA A 321 -21.15 -22.00 0.34
N ARG A 322 -22.06 -22.55 -0.47
CA ARG A 322 -21.71 -23.56 -1.46
C ARG A 322 -22.32 -23.24 -2.83
N ALA A 323 -21.65 -23.70 -3.87
CA ALA A 323 -22.15 -23.67 -5.22
C ALA A 323 -21.64 -24.90 -6.00
N GLU A 324 -22.46 -25.44 -6.88
CA GLU A 324 -22.05 -26.45 -7.83
C GLU A 324 -21.53 -25.82 -9.10
N GLY A 325 -20.53 -26.45 -9.72
CA GLY A 325 -19.96 -26.00 -10.97
C GLY A 325 -19.32 -27.12 -11.77
N VAL A 326 -18.81 -26.78 -12.94
CA VAL A 326 -18.08 -27.68 -13.83
C VAL A 326 -16.69 -27.13 -14.05
N VAL A 327 -15.67 -27.97 -13.80
CA VAL A 327 -14.28 -27.60 -14.10
C VAL A 327 -14.13 -27.41 -15.61
N ARG A 328 -13.68 -26.23 -16.03
CA ARG A 328 -13.39 -25.92 -17.44
C ARG A 328 -11.91 -26.10 -17.75
N GLU A 329 -11.06 -25.66 -16.86
CA GLU A 329 -9.62 -25.70 -17.04
C GLU A 329 -8.91 -25.97 -15.71
N THR A 330 -7.76 -26.68 -15.79
CA THR A 330 -6.88 -26.94 -14.65
C THR A 330 -5.45 -26.55 -15.02
N VAL A 331 -4.89 -25.57 -14.31
CA VAL A 331 -3.56 -25.04 -14.56
C VAL A 331 -2.64 -25.33 -13.37
N TYR A 332 -1.63 -26.18 -13.60
CA TYR A 332 -0.64 -26.51 -12.58
C TYR A 332 0.55 -25.52 -12.63
N CYS A 333 0.79 -24.81 -11.54
CA CYS A 333 1.85 -23.81 -11.42
C CYS A 333 2.96 -24.21 -10.41
N GLY A 334 3.16 -25.48 -10.16
CA GLY A 334 4.15 -25.96 -9.18
C GLY A 334 3.61 -25.91 -7.75
N PRO A 335 3.83 -24.84 -6.98
CA PRO A 335 3.33 -24.72 -5.61
C PRO A 335 1.79 -24.73 -5.49
N THR A 336 1.12 -24.33 -6.56
CA THR A 336 -0.35 -24.17 -6.61
C THR A 336 -0.94 -24.80 -7.87
N THR A 337 -2.23 -25.14 -7.80
CA THR A 337 -3.05 -25.48 -8.94
C THR A 337 -4.23 -24.52 -8.98
N THR A 338 -4.51 -23.94 -10.13
CA THR A 338 -5.66 -23.06 -10.36
C THR A 338 -6.71 -23.83 -11.18
N TYR A 339 -7.94 -23.84 -10.70
CA TYR A 339 -9.10 -24.39 -11.40
C TYR A 339 -10.00 -23.27 -11.87
N LEU A 340 -10.38 -23.28 -13.15
CA LEU A 340 -11.44 -22.42 -13.68
C LEU A 340 -12.74 -23.18 -13.67
N ILE A 341 -13.71 -22.76 -12.86
CA ILE A 341 -14.98 -23.44 -12.62
C ILE A 341 -16.12 -22.58 -13.14
N GLU A 342 -16.95 -23.14 -14.00
CA GLU A 342 -18.18 -22.52 -14.47
C GLU A 342 -19.34 -22.88 -13.57
N LEU A 343 -19.94 -21.89 -12.92
CA LEU A 343 -21.10 -22.03 -12.03
C LEU A 343 -22.42 -21.98 -12.81
N ALA A 344 -22.44 -21.23 -13.91
CA ALA A 344 -23.53 -21.11 -14.87
C ALA A 344 -22.99 -20.66 -16.22
N PRO A 345 -23.74 -20.77 -17.32
CA PRO A 345 -23.28 -20.31 -18.63
C PRO A 345 -22.76 -18.88 -18.61
N GLY A 346 -21.45 -18.71 -18.83
CA GLY A 346 -20.77 -17.42 -18.80
C GLY A 346 -20.37 -16.88 -17.42
N VAL A 347 -20.67 -17.62 -16.35
CA VAL A 347 -20.27 -17.26 -14.96
C VAL A 347 -19.16 -18.21 -14.52
N THR A 348 -17.94 -17.72 -14.50
CA THR A 348 -16.75 -18.49 -14.11
C THR A 348 -16.08 -17.92 -12.89
N VAL A 349 -15.54 -18.80 -12.03
CA VAL A 349 -14.71 -18.45 -10.88
C VAL A 349 -13.40 -19.23 -10.93
N SER A 350 -12.33 -18.60 -10.51
CA SER A 350 -11.03 -19.24 -10.29
C SER A 350 -10.93 -19.71 -8.85
N VAL A 351 -10.43 -20.93 -8.65
CA VAL A 351 -10.11 -21.48 -7.33
C VAL A 351 -8.64 -21.83 -7.31
N LEU A 352 -7.93 -21.39 -6.26
CA LEU A 352 -6.51 -21.64 -6.09
C LEU A 352 -6.26 -22.59 -4.94
N GLU A 353 -5.71 -23.76 -5.25
CA GLU A 353 -5.36 -24.80 -4.28
C GLU A 353 -3.85 -24.89 -4.11
N GLN A 354 -3.37 -25.01 -2.87
CA GLN A 354 -1.97 -25.23 -2.58
C GLN A 354 -1.58 -26.71 -2.74
N ASN A 355 -0.53 -27.01 -3.49
CA ASN A 355 0.00 -28.36 -3.67
C ASN A 355 0.86 -28.74 -2.45
N THR A 356 0.24 -29.04 -1.32
CA THR A 356 0.91 -29.36 -0.04
C THR A 356 1.46 -30.78 0.02
N VAL A 357 0.91 -31.69 -0.79
CA VAL A 357 1.35 -33.09 -0.89
C VAL A 357 1.77 -33.41 -2.33
N ARG A 358 2.57 -34.47 -2.51
CA ARG A 358 2.94 -34.95 -3.83
C ARG A 358 1.71 -35.58 -4.49
N SER A 359 0.89 -34.76 -5.13
CA SER A 359 -0.27 -35.22 -5.90
C SER A 359 0.15 -35.71 -7.29
N ARG A 360 -0.46 -36.79 -7.76
CA ARG A 360 -0.35 -37.22 -9.15
C ARG A 360 -1.35 -36.40 -9.98
N ARG A 361 -1.12 -36.35 -11.33
CA ARG A 361 -2.04 -35.69 -12.25
C ARG A 361 -3.48 -36.25 -12.14
N GLU A 362 -3.58 -37.53 -11.82
CA GLU A 362 -4.83 -38.28 -11.64
C GLU A 362 -5.62 -37.87 -10.40
N ASP A 363 -4.97 -37.24 -9.41
CA ASP A 363 -5.61 -36.77 -8.16
C ASP A 363 -6.23 -35.37 -8.31
N ARG A 364 -6.15 -34.74 -9.51
CA ARG A 364 -6.66 -33.41 -9.77
C ARG A 364 -7.95 -33.46 -10.55
N TRP A 365 -8.82 -32.49 -10.26
CA TRP A 365 -10.02 -32.27 -11.04
C TRP A 365 -9.70 -31.97 -12.50
N SER A 366 -10.40 -32.64 -13.40
CA SER A 366 -10.18 -32.54 -14.85
C SER A 366 -11.33 -31.80 -15.52
N GLY A 367 -11.09 -31.24 -16.72
CA GLY A 367 -12.12 -30.55 -17.48
C GLY A 367 -13.35 -31.44 -17.74
N GLY A 368 -14.54 -30.89 -17.48
CA GLY A 368 -15.82 -31.56 -17.59
C GLY A 368 -16.34 -32.19 -16.30
N GLU A 369 -15.52 -32.33 -15.25
CA GLU A 369 -15.96 -32.86 -13.97
C GLU A 369 -16.84 -31.87 -13.21
N ARG A 370 -17.89 -32.40 -12.55
CA ARG A 370 -18.72 -31.62 -11.64
C ARG A 370 -18.08 -31.56 -10.28
N VAL A 371 -18.06 -30.37 -9.68
CA VAL A 371 -17.49 -30.13 -8.36
C VAL A 371 -18.42 -29.25 -7.54
N GLU A 372 -18.40 -29.42 -6.24
CA GLU A 372 -18.96 -28.49 -5.28
C GLU A 372 -17.84 -27.62 -4.75
N ILE A 373 -18.01 -26.30 -4.79
CA ILE A 373 -17.09 -25.33 -4.19
C ILE A 373 -17.73 -24.70 -2.97
N GLY A 374 -16.89 -24.30 -2.01
CA GLY A 374 -17.35 -23.65 -0.79
C GLY A 374 -16.45 -22.49 -0.37
N TRP A 375 -17.02 -21.52 0.32
CA TRP A 375 -16.28 -20.38 0.92
C TRP A 375 -16.99 -19.93 2.19
N LYS A 376 -16.25 -19.27 3.07
CA LYS A 376 -16.88 -18.63 4.24
C LYS A 376 -17.58 -17.34 3.78
N PRO A 377 -18.84 -17.10 4.20
CA PRO A 377 -19.60 -15.92 3.76
C PRO A 377 -18.89 -14.59 3.99
N GLU A 378 -18.06 -14.49 5.04
CA GLU A 378 -17.25 -13.31 5.36
C GLU A 378 -16.16 -12.98 4.34
N HIS A 379 -15.74 -13.96 3.51
CA HIS A 379 -14.79 -13.76 2.42
C HIS A 379 -15.43 -13.26 1.13
N CYS A 380 -16.76 -13.14 1.14
CA CYS A 380 -17.55 -12.74 0.00
C CYS A 380 -17.96 -11.27 0.15
N LEU A 381 -17.31 -10.39 -0.59
CA LEU A 381 -17.50 -8.95 -0.52
C LEU A 381 -18.44 -8.47 -1.63
N VAL A 382 -19.26 -7.48 -1.31
CA VAL A 382 -20.13 -6.81 -2.28
C VAL A 382 -19.50 -5.45 -2.59
N LEU A 383 -19.14 -5.25 -3.85
CA LEU A 383 -18.50 -4.06 -4.37
C LEU A 383 -19.38 -3.39 -5.44
N ASP A 384 -19.14 -2.11 -5.68
CA ASP A 384 -19.78 -1.30 -6.72
C ASP A 384 -19.21 -1.56 -8.13
#